data_027aaa97c113c5fa9b678efe23089bd6
#
_entry.id   027aaa97c113c5fa9b678efe23089bd6
#
_cell.length_a   1.000
_cell.length_b   1.000
_cell.length_c   1.000
_cell.angle_alpha   90.00
_cell.angle_beta   90.00
_cell.angle_gamma   90.00
#
_symmetry.space_group_name_H-M   'P 1'
#
loop_
_entity.id
_entity.type
_entity.pdbx_description
1 polymer ?
#
loop_
_entity_poly.entity_id
_entity_poly.type
_entity_poly.pdbx_seq_one_letter_code
_entity_poly.pdbx_strand_id
1 'polypeptide(L)'
;MNKFYLSAAVVAASLTLPALPAMAQANEIVIGITVTTTGPAAALGIPERNALEFVPKEIGGVPIKVITLDDGGDPTAATTNARRFVTESKADIIMGSSTTPPTVAVSTVANEAGIPHFGLAPFPITPERAKWSVAMPQPIPIMGKVLYEHMKANKVKTVGYIGYSDSYGDLWFNDFKKQGVPMGMTVATEERFARPDTSVAGQALKLVAANPDAILIGASGTAAALPQTTLRERGYKGLIYQTHGAASMDF
;
A
#
# COMPACT_ATOMS: atom_id res chain seq x y z
N MET A 1 -53.76 67.40 51.19
CA MET A 1 -52.89 67.18 50.00
C MET A 1 -52.20 65.84 50.22
N ASN A 2 -52.81 64.76 49.73
CA ASN A 2 -52.29 63.42 49.90
C ASN A 2 -51.59 62.98 48.60
N LYS A 3 -50.31 62.65 48.69
CA LYS A 3 -49.55 62.03 47.62
C LYS A 3 -49.58 60.52 47.75
N PHE A 4 -50.22 59.83 46.81
CA PHE A 4 -50.15 58.37 46.65
C PHE A 4 -48.90 58.04 45.89
N TYR A 5 -48.05 57.17 46.48
CA TYR A 5 -46.94 56.50 45.80
C TYR A 5 -47.42 55.14 45.35
N LEU A 6 -47.47 54.92 44.07
CA LEU A 6 -47.73 53.66 43.41
C LEU A 6 -46.38 52.88 43.28
N SER A 7 -46.17 51.88 44.04
CA SER A 7 -45.02 51.01 43.90
C SER A 7 -45.33 49.92 42.83
N ALA A 8 -44.64 49.96 41.69
CA ALA A 8 -44.72 48.92 40.67
C ALA A 8 -43.74 47.77 41.03
N ALA A 9 -44.25 46.59 41.40
CA ALA A 9 -43.48 45.40 41.58
C ALA A 9 -43.24 44.73 40.19
N VAL A 10 -41.99 44.72 39.75
CA VAL A 10 -41.56 43.96 38.53
C VAL A 10 -41.27 42.51 38.96
N VAL A 11 -42.13 41.60 38.57
CA VAL A 11 -41.91 40.14 38.72
C VAL A 11 -41.06 39.69 37.55
N ALA A 12 -39.76 39.43 37.81
CA ALA A 12 -38.88 38.80 36.87
C ALA A 12 -39.16 37.28 36.81
N ALA A 13 -39.91 36.82 35.82
CA ALA A 13 -40.09 35.39 35.52
C ALA A 13 -38.80 34.82 34.87
N SER A 14 -37.98 34.15 35.66
CA SER A 14 -36.80 33.41 35.18
C SER A 14 -37.28 32.19 34.37
N LEU A 15 -37.25 32.30 33.05
CA LEU A 15 -37.40 31.16 32.12
C LEU A 15 -36.17 30.26 32.22
N THR A 16 -36.27 29.23 33.09
CA THR A 16 -35.32 28.14 33.05
C THR A 16 -35.62 27.27 31.84
N LEU A 17 -34.93 27.54 30.73
CA LEU A 17 -34.87 26.59 29.59
C LEU A 17 -34.19 25.31 30.06
N PRO A 18 -34.83 24.12 29.89
CA PRO A 18 -34.14 22.88 30.15
C PRO A 18 -32.95 22.79 29.18
N ALA A 19 -31.73 22.70 29.71
CA ALA A 19 -30.54 22.36 28.92
C ALA A 19 -30.81 21.00 28.32
N LEU A 20 -31.07 20.96 27.01
CA LEU A 20 -31.03 19.69 26.25
C LEU A 20 -29.66 19.09 26.51
N PRO A 21 -29.59 17.79 26.90
CA PRO A 21 -28.29 17.14 27.01
C PRO A 21 -27.62 17.28 25.65
N ALA A 22 -26.47 17.94 25.59
CA ALA A 22 -25.61 17.89 24.44
C ALA A 22 -25.37 16.39 24.21
N MET A 23 -25.97 15.83 23.16
CA MET A 23 -25.63 14.50 22.73
C MET A 23 -24.13 14.55 22.46
N ALA A 24 -23.36 13.99 23.39
CA ALA A 24 -21.95 13.75 23.16
C ALA A 24 -21.89 12.98 21.85
N GLN A 25 -21.39 13.61 20.81
CA GLN A 25 -21.15 12.96 19.53
C GLN A 25 -20.27 11.77 19.89
N ALA A 26 -20.82 10.57 19.78
CA ALA A 26 -20.08 9.37 20.12
C ALA A 26 -18.80 9.43 19.29
N ASN A 27 -17.65 9.57 19.94
CA ASN A 27 -16.38 9.57 19.26
C ASN A 27 -16.28 8.24 18.51
N GLU A 28 -16.42 8.27 17.20
CA GLU A 28 -16.17 7.11 16.35
C GLU A 28 -14.69 7.12 15.94
N ILE A 29 -14.10 5.95 15.78
CA ILE A 29 -12.79 5.79 15.16
C ILE A 29 -13.02 5.70 13.65
N VAL A 30 -12.47 6.64 12.90
CA VAL A 30 -12.60 6.67 11.44
C VAL A 30 -11.33 6.13 10.80
N ILE A 31 -11.46 5.04 10.03
CA ILE A 31 -10.37 4.42 9.27
C ILE A 31 -10.62 4.67 7.78
N GLY A 32 -9.76 5.47 7.15
CA GLY A 32 -9.73 5.65 5.70
C GLY A 32 -8.86 4.62 5.03
N ILE A 33 -9.40 3.88 4.07
CA ILE A 33 -8.67 2.81 3.38
C ILE A 33 -8.71 3.04 1.88
N THR A 34 -7.54 3.20 1.24
CA THR A 34 -7.42 3.18 -0.22
C THR A 34 -6.78 1.89 -0.67
N VAL A 35 -7.42 1.20 -1.62
CA VAL A 35 -6.98 -0.10 -2.15
C VAL A 35 -7.18 -0.15 -3.65
N THR A 36 -6.38 -0.98 -4.32
CA THR A 36 -6.44 -1.13 -5.78
C THR A 36 -7.44 -2.23 -6.14
N THR A 37 -8.73 -1.90 -6.28
CA THR A 37 -9.78 -2.88 -6.62
C THR A 37 -10.11 -2.94 -8.10
N THR A 38 -9.54 -2.04 -8.90
CA THR A 38 -9.64 -2.02 -10.36
C THR A 38 -8.24 -1.96 -11.00
N GLY A 39 -8.17 -2.18 -12.32
CA GLY A 39 -6.91 -2.13 -13.07
C GLY A 39 -5.99 -3.35 -12.88
N PRO A 40 -4.72 -3.26 -13.33
CA PRO A 40 -3.80 -4.41 -13.41
C PRO A 40 -3.43 -5.06 -12.07
N ALA A 41 -3.64 -4.36 -10.95
CA ALA A 41 -3.33 -4.86 -9.62
C ALA A 41 -4.59 -5.22 -8.78
N ALA A 42 -5.75 -5.32 -9.42
CA ALA A 42 -7.01 -5.64 -8.74
C ALA A 42 -6.96 -6.97 -7.96
N ALA A 43 -6.19 -7.94 -8.45
CA ALA A 43 -5.96 -9.22 -7.76
C ALA A 43 -5.31 -9.07 -6.36
N LEU A 44 -4.66 -7.95 -6.07
CA LEU A 44 -4.13 -7.62 -4.74
C LEU A 44 -5.19 -6.91 -3.88
N GLY A 45 -5.82 -5.88 -4.42
CA GLY A 45 -6.73 -5.02 -3.64
C GLY A 45 -8.10 -5.62 -3.37
N ILE A 46 -8.61 -6.52 -4.23
CA ILE A 46 -9.91 -7.17 -4.01
C ILE A 46 -9.91 -8.04 -2.73
N PRO A 47 -8.93 -8.93 -2.50
CA PRO A 47 -8.83 -9.67 -1.23
C PRO A 47 -8.64 -8.75 -0.02
N GLU A 48 -7.83 -7.68 -0.15
CA GLU A 48 -7.64 -6.69 0.92
C GLU A 48 -8.98 -6.02 1.29
N ARG A 49 -9.74 -5.57 0.30
CA ARG A 49 -11.08 -5.01 0.52
C ARG A 49 -12.02 -6.03 1.17
N ASN A 50 -12.02 -7.27 0.72
CA ASN A 50 -12.90 -8.30 1.26
C ASN A 50 -12.55 -8.62 2.73
N ALA A 51 -11.27 -8.52 3.12
CA ALA A 51 -10.84 -8.70 4.50
C ALA A 51 -11.43 -7.66 5.47
N LEU A 52 -11.92 -6.52 4.95
CA LEU A 52 -12.56 -5.49 5.79
C LEU A 52 -13.87 -5.94 6.43
N GLU A 53 -14.48 -7.01 5.93
CA GLU A 53 -15.66 -7.63 6.56
C GLU A 53 -15.36 -8.17 7.97
N PHE A 54 -14.09 -8.46 8.26
CA PHE A 54 -13.63 -8.94 9.56
C PHE A 54 -13.24 -7.82 10.54
N VAL A 55 -13.27 -6.55 10.10
CA VAL A 55 -12.99 -5.42 10.99
C VAL A 55 -14.11 -5.34 12.04
N PRO A 56 -13.77 -5.30 13.34
CA PRO A 56 -14.78 -5.18 14.38
C PRO A 56 -15.55 -3.86 14.21
N LYS A 57 -16.85 -3.89 14.55
CA LYS A 57 -17.70 -2.69 14.46
C LYS A 57 -17.46 -1.69 15.58
N GLU A 58 -16.81 -2.14 16.65
CA GLU A 58 -16.46 -1.31 17.81
C GLU A 58 -15.23 -1.88 18.53
N ILE A 59 -14.49 -1.01 19.20
CA ILE A 59 -13.40 -1.37 20.11
C ILE A 59 -13.61 -0.65 21.43
N GLY A 60 -13.73 -1.41 22.55
CA GLY A 60 -13.93 -0.81 23.88
C GLY A 60 -15.21 0.05 24.00
N GLY A 61 -16.25 -0.27 23.25
CA GLY A 61 -17.50 0.51 23.19
C GLY A 61 -17.44 1.74 22.28
N VAL A 62 -16.33 1.96 21.57
CA VAL A 62 -16.19 3.04 20.60
C VAL A 62 -16.46 2.49 19.19
N PRO A 63 -17.45 3.01 18.45
CA PRO A 63 -17.76 2.57 17.10
C PRO A 63 -16.58 2.77 16.13
N ILE A 64 -16.42 1.85 15.18
CA ILE A 64 -15.46 1.96 14.08
C ILE A 64 -16.21 2.22 12.78
N LYS A 65 -15.79 3.26 12.07
CA LYS A 65 -16.25 3.58 10.73
C LYS A 65 -15.12 3.37 9.72
N VAL A 66 -15.33 2.46 8.79
CA VAL A 66 -14.40 2.21 7.68
C VAL A 66 -14.90 2.89 6.43
N ILE A 67 -14.05 3.67 5.78
CA ILE A 67 -14.32 4.34 4.50
C ILE A 67 -13.32 3.81 3.49
N THR A 68 -13.80 3.12 2.46
CA THR A 68 -12.96 2.49 1.44
C THR A 68 -13.10 3.19 0.10
N LEU A 69 -11.98 3.51 -0.53
CA LEU A 69 -11.89 4.10 -1.87
C LEU A 69 -10.96 3.28 -2.75
N ASP A 70 -11.31 3.16 -4.03
CA ASP A 70 -10.45 2.57 -5.05
C ASP A 70 -9.46 3.59 -5.57
N ASP A 71 -8.21 3.20 -5.77
CA ASP A 71 -7.19 4.04 -6.42
C ASP A 71 -6.75 3.53 -7.80
N GLY A 72 -7.26 2.37 -8.23
CA GLY A 72 -6.90 1.77 -9.53
C GLY A 72 -5.40 1.50 -9.71
N GLY A 73 -4.60 1.58 -8.63
CA GLY A 73 -3.14 1.50 -8.67
C GLY A 73 -2.45 2.80 -9.13
N ASP A 74 -3.20 3.90 -9.20
CA ASP A 74 -2.70 5.21 -9.62
C ASP A 74 -2.29 6.06 -8.40
N PRO A 75 -1.03 6.56 -8.34
CA PRO A 75 -0.55 7.38 -7.23
C PRO A 75 -1.31 8.71 -7.06
N THR A 76 -1.84 9.28 -8.15
CA THR A 76 -2.59 10.54 -8.11
C THR A 76 -3.96 10.31 -7.49
N ALA A 77 -4.65 9.24 -7.89
CA ALA A 77 -5.92 8.83 -7.29
C ALA A 77 -5.74 8.50 -5.80
N ALA A 78 -4.68 7.77 -5.43
CA ALA A 78 -4.36 7.46 -4.04
C ALA A 78 -4.07 8.72 -3.21
N THR A 79 -3.36 9.71 -3.77
CA THR A 79 -3.15 11.02 -3.13
C THR A 79 -4.48 11.73 -2.89
N THR A 80 -5.37 11.74 -3.89
CA THR A 80 -6.69 12.33 -3.79
C THR A 80 -7.53 11.66 -2.70
N ASN A 81 -7.55 10.33 -2.67
CA ASN A 81 -8.23 9.55 -1.65
C ASN A 81 -7.69 9.87 -0.25
N ALA A 82 -6.37 9.87 -0.08
CA ALA A 82 -5.74 10.19 1.21
C ALA A 82 -6.09 11.61 1.68
N ARG A 83 -6.06 12.60 0.79
CA ARG A 83 -6.47 13.99 1.13
C ARG A 83 -7.93 14.06 1.54
N ARG A 84 -8.84 13.33 0.88
CA ARG A 84 -10.25 13.24 1.27
C ARG A 84 -10.42 12.62 2.65
N PHE A 85 -9.67 11.58 2.98
CA PHE A 85 -9.67 11.00 4.32
C PHE A 85 -9.29 12.03 5.39
N VAL A 86 -8.26 12.84 5.12
CA VAL A 86 -7.82 13.92 6.04
C VAL A 86 -8.85 15.04 6.16
N THR A 87 -9.31 15.58 5.02
CA THR A 87 -10.06 16.84 5.00
C THR A 87 -11.56 16.67 5.17
N GLU A 88 -12.13 15.62 4.54
CA GLU A 88 -13.58 15.39 4.53
C GLU A 88 -14.00 14.41 5.62
N SER A 89 -13.31 13.26 5.68
CA SER A 89 -13.68 12.16 6.56
C SER A 89 -13.12 12.30 7.98
N LYS A 90 -12.12 13.17 8.20
CA LYS A 90 -11.43 13.34 9.49
C LYS A 90 -10.92 12.01 10.03
N ALA A 91 -10.29 11.21 9.15
CA ALA A 91 -9.81 9.89 9.51
C ALA A 91 -8.73 9.96 10.60
N ASP A 92 -8.85 9.07 11.59
CA ASP A 92 -7.86 8.89 12.65
C ASP A 92 -6.70 8.02 12.19
N ILE A 93 -6.95 7.13 11.22
CA ILE A 93 -5.98 6.17 10.67
C ILE A 93 -6.20 6.11 9.16
N ILE A 94 -5.10 6.01 8.41
CA ILE A 94 -5.13 5.75 6.96
C ILE A 94 -4.44 4.40 6.70
N MET A 95 -5.06 3.56 5.87
CA MET A 95 -4.47 2.29 5.41
C MET A 95 -4.39 2.27 3.88
N GLY A 96 -3.40 1.56 3.36
CA GLY A 96 -3.23 1.37 1.91
C GLY A 96 -1.92 1.95 1.38
N SER A 97 -1.66 1.89 0.11
CA SER A 97 -2.43 1.21 -0.93
C SER A 97 -1.91 -0.24 -1.14
N SER A 98 -2.54 -0.94 -2.10
CA SER A 98 -2.19 -2.33 -2.45
C SER A 98 -0.87 -2.43 -3.24
N THR A 99 -0.36 -1.34 -3.80
CA THR A 99 0.87 -1.32 -4.60
C THR A 99 1.82 -0.21 -4.17
N THR A 100 3.13 -0.41 -4.39
CA THR A 100 4.18 0.48 -3.87
C THR A 100 4.03 1.95 -4.29
N PRO A 101 3.84 2.31 -5.57
CA PRO A 101 3.76 3.73 -5.94
C PRO A 101 2.62 4.49 -5.25
N PRO A 102 1.38 3.99 -5.23
CA PRO A 102 0.30 4.61 -4.48
C PRO A 102 0.55 4.64 -2.96
N THR A 103 1.15 3.58 -2.37
CA THR A 103 1.48 3.55 -0.94
C THR A 103 2.45 4.66 -0.56
N VAL A 104 3.47 4.93 -1.41
CA VAL A 104 4.39 6.06 -1.23
C VAL A 104 3.62 7.39 -1.24
N ALA A 105 2.68 7.55 -2.17
CA ALA A 105 1.86 8.77 -2.27
C ALA A 105 0.99 8.99 -1.02
N VAL A 106 0.31 7.94 -0.56
CA VAL A 106 -0.49 7.97 0.68
C VAL A 106 0.38 8.30 1.89
N SER A 107 1.55 7.67 2.01
CA SER A 107 2.48 7.92 3.13
C SER A 107 2.92 9.39 3.22
N THR A 108 3.05 10.06 2.08
CA THR A 108 3.41 11.48 2.03
C THR A 108 2.27 12.33 2.63
N VAL A 109 1.03 12.11 2.20
CA VAL A 109 -0.14 12.84 2.72
C VAL A 109 -0.34 12.57 4.22
N ALA A 110 -0.23 11.32 4.64
CA ALA A 110 -0.38 10.94 6.05
C ALA A 110 0.69 11.59 6.93
N ASN A 111 1.94 11.65 6.46
CA ASN A 111 3.03 12.30 7.17
C ASN A 111 2.83 13.83 7.26
N GLU A 112 2.38 14.49 6.20
CA GLU A 112 2.03 15.92 6.19
C GLU A 112 0.92 16.23 7.19
N ALA A 113 -0.09 15.34 7.26
CA ALA A 113 -1.24 15.50 8.15
C ALA A 113 -1.01 15.07 9.59
N GLY A 114 0.09 14.34 9.88
CA GLY A 114 0.36 13.77 11.20
C GLY A 114 -0.60 12.66 11.60
N ILE A 115 -1.04 11.84 10.63
CA ILE A 115 -2.00 10.75 10.82
C ILE A 115 -1.27 9.40 10.64
N PRO A 116 -1.47 8.41 11.54
CA PRO A 116 -0.92 7.06 11.37
C PRO A 116 -1.32 6.43 10.04
N HIS A 117 -0.33 5.88 9.34
CA HIS A 117 -0.51 5.21 8.05
C HIS A 117 0.05 3.80 8.10
N PHE A 118 -0.76 2.83 7.68
CA PHE A 118 -0.39 1.43 7.52
C PHE A 118 -0.38 1.07 6.04
N GLY A 119 0.82 1.03 5.45
CA GLY A 119 1.00 0.70 4.03
C GLY A 119 0.83 -0.80 3.77
N LEU A 120 -0.07 -1.18 2.86
CA LEU A 120 -0.35 -2.58 2.52
C LEU A 120 0.65 -3.16 1.50
N ALA A 121 1.44 -2.31 0.85
CA ALA A 121 2.55 -2.71 -0.01
C ALA A 121 3.91 -2.34 0.61
N PRO A 122 5.01 -3.01 0.21
CA PRO A 122 6.35 -2.56 0.60
C PRO A 122 6.65 -1.17 0.03
N PHE A 123 7.21 -0.30 0.84
CA PHE A 123 7.66 1.02 0.40
C PHE A 123 8.84 1.49 1.24
N PRO A 124 9.64 2.46 0.74
CA PRO A 124 10.78 2.99 1.49
C PRO A 124 10.31 3.73 2.75
N ILE A 125 10.76 3.28 3.91
CA ILE A 125 10.58 4.00 5.17
C ILE A 125 11.79 4.89 5.39
N THR A 126 11.66 6.16 5.03
CA THR A 126 12.67 7.18 5.35
C THR A 126 12.47 7.68 6.79
N PRO A 127 13.48 8.33 7.43
CA PRO A 127 13.32 8.89 8.77
C PRO A 127 12.08 9.78 8.93
N GLU A 128 11.74 10.56 7.91
CA GLU A 128 10.55 11.42 7.89
C GLU A 128 9.26 10.62 7.91
N ARG A 129 9.19 9.54 7.10
CA ARG A 129 8.01 8.66 7.02
C ARG A 129 7.87 7.78 8.24
N ALA A 130 8.97 7.35 8.86
CA ALA A 130 8.96 6.45 10.01
C ALA A 130 8.18 7.00 11.22
N LYS A 131 7.95 8.31 11.25
CA LYS A 131 7.17 8.93 12.33
C LYS A 131 5.69 8.55 12.27
N TRP A 132 5.14 8.43 11.07
CA TRP A 132 3.70 8.25 10.86
C TRP A 132 3.33 7.04 10.01
N SER A 133 4.29 6.37 9.39
CA SER A 133 4.02 5.27 8.48
C SER A 133 4.71 3.98 8.87
N VAL A 134 3.99 2.86 8.74
CA VAL A 134 4.48 1.51 8.93
C VAL A 134 4.18 0.69 7.68
N ALA A 135 5.15 -0.07 7.18
CA ALA A 135 4.92 -1.06 6.14
C ALA A 135 4.44 -2.37 6.79
N MET A 136 3.26 -2.83 6.38
CA MET A 136 2.66 -4.07 6.90
C MET A 136 3.31 -5.35 6.34
N PRO A 137 3.70 -5.40 5.05
CA PRO A 137 4.41 -6.55 4.52
C PRO A 137 5.78 -6.73 5.16
N GLN A 138 6.29 -7.96 5.11
CA GLN A 138 7.64 -8.27 5.56
C GLN A 138 8.66 -7.39 4.82
N PRO A 139 9.72 -6.93 5.51
CA PRO A 139 10.78 -6.15 4.88
C PRO A 139 11.43 -6.90 3.71
N ILE A 140 11.55 -6.24 2.55
CA ILE A 140 12.19 -6.83 1.35
C ILE A 140 13.54 -7.47 1.66
N PRO A 141 14.44 -6.88 2.48
CA PRO A 141 15.71 -7.52 2.79
C PRO A 141 15.61 -8.89 3.46
N ILE A 142 14.56 -9.14 4.23
CA ILE A 142 14.33 -10.45 4.87
C ILE A 142 13.87 -11.46 3.82
N MET A 143 12.91 -11.07 2.96
CA MET A 143 12.39 -11.92 1.89
C MET A 143 13.45 -12.19 0.82
N GLY A 144 14.18 -11.14 0.41
CA GLY A 144 15.27 -11.23 -0.57
C GLY A 144 16.37 -12.18 -0.11
N LYS A 145 16.76 -12.10 1.16
CA LYS A 145 17.77 -13.00 1.73
C LYS A 145 17.44 -14.47 1.47
N VAL A 146 16.21 -14.88 1.70
CA VAL A 146 15.76 -16.28 1.48
C VAL A 146 15.92 -16.68 0.01
N LEU A 147 15.51 -15.79 -0.93
CA LEU A 147 15.65 -16.03 -2.36
C LEU A 147 17.13 -16.17 -2.76
N TYR A 148 17.99 -15.27 -2.29
CA TYR A 148 19.41 -15.28 -2.65
C TYR A 148 20.19 -16.43 -2.02
N GLU A 149 19.85 -16.84 -0.80
CA GLU A 149 20.39 -18.06 -0.18
C GLU A 149 20.00 -19.31 -0.97
N HIS A 150 18.76 -19.39 -1.43
CA HIS A 150 18.32 -20.50 -2.30
C HIS A 150 19.02 -20.46 -3.66
N MET A 151 19.17 -19.30 -4.30
CA MET A 151 19.95 -19.15 -5.52
C MET A 151 21.40 -19.64 -5.32
N LYS A 152 22.04 -19.22 -4.23
CA LYS A 152 23.40 -19.64 -3.88
C LYS A 152 23.51 -21.17 -3.66
N ALA A 153 22.56 -21.76 -2.95
CA ALA A 153 22.49 -23.22 -2.73
C ALA A 153 22.37 -23.98 -4.06
N ASN A 154 21.67 -23.41 -5.04
CA ASN A 154 21.55 -23.95 -6.41
C ASN A 154 22.69 -23.53 -7.34
N LYS A 155 23.79 -22.98 -6.80
CA LYS A 155 25.01 -22.62 -7.53
C LYS A 155 24.78 -21.56 -8.62
N VAL A 156 23.74 -20.73 -8.50
CA VAL A 156 23.48 -19.60 -9.40
C VAL A 156 24.63 -18.62 -9.32
N LYS A 157 25.19 -18.22 -10.47
CA LYS A 157 26.27 -17.24 -10.62
C LYS A 157 25.81 -15.99 -11.35
N THR A 158 24.93 -16.17 -12.34
CA THR A 158 24.44 -15.09 -13.18
C THR A 158 22.92 -14.98 -13.04
N VAL A 159 22.43 -13.74 -12.82
CA VAL A 159 21.01 -13.47 -12.64
C VAL A 159 20.56 -12.42 -13.63
N GLY A 160 19.56 -12.76 -14.43
CA GLY A 160 18.78 -11.79 -15.20
C GLY A 160 17.70 -11.18 -14.29
N TYR A 161 17.44 -9.91 -14.46
CA TYR A 161 16.34 -9.25 -13.75
C TYR A 161 15.30 -8.75 -14.74
N ILE A 162 14.03 -8.98 -14.46
CA ILE A 162 12.92 -8.30 -15.12
C ILE A 162 11.92 -7.85 -14.06
N GLY A 163 11.61 -6.56 -14.02
CA GLY A 163 10.71 -6.02 -13.01
C GLY A 163 9.94 -4.81 -13.51
N TYR A 164 8.99 -4.37 -12.70
CA TYR A 164 8.27 -3.14 -13.02
C TYR A 164 9.20 -1.93 -13.16
N SER A 165 8.85 -1.04 -14.09
CA SER A 165 9.51 0.26 -14.27
C SER A 165 9.00 1.29 -13.24
N ASP A 166 8.88 0.89 -11.98
CA ASP A 166 8.40 1.70 -10.86
C ASP A 166 9.15 1.41 -9.57
N SER A 167 8.76 2.08 -8.48
CA SER A 167 9.41 1.95 -7.18
C SER A 167 9.38 0.53 -6.61
N TYR A 168 8.42 -0.34 -6.96
CA TYR A 168 8.44 -1.74 -6.55
C TYR A 168 9.58 -2.52 -7.22
N GLY A 169 9.69 -2.39 -8.55
CA GLY A 169 10.78 -3.01 -9.30
C GLY A 169 12.15 -2.50 -8.84
N ASP A 170 12.26 -1.21 -8.53
CA ASP A 170 13.50 -0.61 -8.03
C ASP A 170 13.89 -1.15 -6.65
N LEU A 171 12.92 -1.30 -5.73
CA LEU A 171 13.17 -1.87 -4.41
C LEU A 171 13.78 -3.28 -4.51
N TRP A 172 13.21 -4.15 -5.34
CA TRP A 172 13.69 -5.51 -5.49
C TRP A 172 15.04 -5.60 -6.22
N PHE A 173 15.24 -4.80 -7.26
CA PHE A 173 16.52 -4.79 -7.96
C PHE A 173 17.65 -4.23 -7.11
N ASN A 174 17.38 -3.17 -6.36
CA ASN A 174 18.36 -2.59 -5.44
C ASN A 174 18.68 -3.52 -4.28
N ASP A 175 17.69 -4.26 -3.77
CA ASP A 175 17.91 -5.28 -2.75
C ASP A 175 18.78 -6.44 -3.28
N PHE A 176 18.53 -6.91 -4.52
CA PHE A 176 19.38 -7.90 -5.16
C PHE A 176 20.83 -7.41 -5.29
N LYS A 177 21.03 -6.18 -5.75
CA LYS A 177 22.38 -5.59 -5.84
C LYS A 177 23.06 -5.51 -4.47
N LYS A 178 22.29 -5.19 -3.43
CA LYS A 178 22.83 -5.02 -2.07
C LYS A 178 23.15 -6.35 -1.37
N GLN A 179 22.40 -7.40 -1.63
CA GLN A 179 22.53 -8.68 -0.92
C GLN A 179 22.99 -9.82 -1.82
N GLY A 180 22.39 -9.99 -3.01
CA GLY A 180 22.69 -11.09 -3.92
C GLY A 180 24.08 -10.97 -4.54
N VAL A 181 24.47 -9.77 -4.98
CA VAL A 181 25.80 -9.53 -5.57
C VAL A 181 26.94 -9.84 -4.57
N PRO A 182 26.91 -9.40 -3.32
CA PRO A 182 27.91 -9.79 -2.33
C PRO A 182 27.96 -11.29 -2.01
N MET A 183 26.88 -12.04 -2.30
CA MET A 183 26.87 -13.51 -2.16
C MET A 183 27.57 -14.23 -3.33
N GLY A 184 28.13 -13.49 -4.29
CA GLY A 184 28.90 -14.00 -5.43
C GLY A 184 28.07 -14.18 -6.71
N MET A 185 26.92 -13.55 -6.80
CA MET A 185 26.11 -13.49 -8.02
C MET A 185 26.40 -12.21 -8.81
N THR A 186 26.20 -12.24 -10.12
CA THR A 186 26.34 -11.08 -10.99
C THR A 186 25.05 -10.83 -11.77
N VAL A 187 24.78 -9.55 -12.07
CA VAL A 187 23.68 -9.17 -12.95
C VAL A 187 24.09 -9.43 -14.40
N ALA A 188 23.42 -10.35 -15.08
CA ALA A 188 23.65 -10.62 -16.49
C ALA A 188 22.97 -9.58 -17.39
N THR A 189 21.74 -9.22 -17.07
CA THR A 189 20.97 -8.18 -17.76
C THR A 189 19.83 -7.70 -16.87
N GLU A 190 19.41 -6.44 -17.09
CA GLU A 190 18.27 -5.83 -16.41
C GLU A 190 17.26 -5.36 -17.45
N GLU A 191 16.02 -5.82 -17.32
CA GLU A 191 14.91 -5.44 -18.16
C GLU A 191 13.75 -4.91 -17.33
N ARG A 192 12.97 -4.01 -17.91
CA ARG A 192 11.85 -3.36 -17.25
C ARG A 192 10.60 -3.40 -18.10
N PHE A 193 9.43 -3.39 -17.46
CA PHE A 193 8.13 -3.28 -18.09
C PHE A 193 7.15 -2.50 -17.23
N ALA A 194 6.14 -1.91 -17.84
CA ALA A 194 5.11 -1.17 -17.11
C ALA A 194 3.99 -2.11 -16.65
N ARG A 195 3.28 -1.76 -15.54
CA ARG A 195 2.18 -2.56 -15.03
C ARG A 195 1.07 -2.87 -16.05
N PRO A 196 0.69 -1.93 -16.95
CA PRO A 196 -0.34 -2.18 -17.94
C PRO A 196 0.18 -2.90 -19.20
N ASP A 197 1.48 -3.23 -19.28
CA ASP A 197 2.02 -3.92 -20.44
C ASP A 197 1.41 -5.32 -20.58
N THR A 198 0.98 -5.64 -21.78
CA THR A 198 0.41 -6.95 -22.15
C THR A 198 1.42 -7.84 -22.86
N SER A 199 2.62 -7.35 -23.12
CA SER A 199 3.70 -8.10 -23.76
C SER A 199 5.06 -7.66 -23.21
N VAL A 200 5.93 -8.64 -22.97
CA VAL A 200 7.34 -8.47 -22.59
C VAL A 200 8.27 -9.23 -23.55
N ALA A 201 7.82 -9.45 -24.79
CA ALA A 201 8.53 -10.27 -25.76
C ALA A 201 9.96 -9.78 -26.05
N GLY A 202 10.15 -8.46 -26.17
CA GLY A 202 11.47 -7.86 -26.39
C GLY A 202 12.41 -8.04 -25.20
N GLN A 203 11.91 -7.83 -23.99
CA GLN A 203 12.65 -8.02 -22.75
C GLN A 203 13.04 -9.50 -22.58
N ALA A 204 12.09 -10.41 -22.81
CA ALA A 204 12.34 -11.85 -22.73
C ALA A 204 13.39 -12.33 -23.70
N LEU A 205 13.42 -11.82 -24.94
CA LEU A 205 14.46 -12.14 -25.93
C LEU A 205 15.86 -11.77 -25.44
N LYS A 206 16.03 -10.59 -24.84
CA LYS A 206 17.32 -10.15 -24.30
C LYS A 206 17.76 -11.01 -23.12
N LEU A 207 16.82 -11.35 -22.22
CA LEU A 207 17.08 -12.24 -21.10
C LEU A 207 17.49 -13.65 -21.54
N VAL A 208 16.78 -14.22 -22.51
CA VAL A 208 17.12 -15.53 -23.08
C VAL A 208 18.49 -15.50 -23.79
N ALA A 209 18.78 -14.43 -24.55
CA ALA A 209 20.07 -14.27 -25.22
C ALA A 209 21.24 -14.12 -24.23
N ALA A 210 21.02 -13.46 -23.08
CA ALA A 210 22.02 -13.38 -22.01
C ALA A 210 22.24 -14.70 -21.28
N ASN A 211 21.31 -15.65 -21.40
CA ASN A 211 21.35 -17.01 -20.85
C ASN A 211 21.84 -17.09 -19.40
N PRO A 212 21.22 -16.34 -18.46
CA PRO A 212 21.62 -16.39 -17.05
C PRO A 212 21.22 -17.72 -16.40
N ASP A 213 21.89 -18.09 -15.28
CA ASP A 213 21.54 -19.30 -14.52
C ASP A 213 20.12 -19.18 -13.91
N ALA A 214 19.74 -17.95 -13.53
CA ALA A 214 18.44 -17.67 -12.97
C ALA A 214 17.90 -16.31 -13.46
N ILE A 215 16.56 -16.16 -13.43
CA ILE A 215 15.89 -14.88 -13.64
C ILE A 215 15.07 -14.55 -12.40
N LEU A 216 15.25 -13.34 -11.86
CA LEU A 216 14.43 -12.77 -10.80
C LEU A 216 13.38 -11.84 -11.41
N ILE A 217 12.11 -12.12 -11.14
CA ILE A 217 10.97 -11.34 -11.61
C ILE A 217 10.49 -10.44 -10.46
N GLY A 218 10.73 -9.13 -10.60
CA GLY A 218 10.31 -8.09 -9.66
C GLY A 218 8.93 -7.51 -10.01
N ALA A 219 7.90 -8.34 -9.98
CA ALA A 219 6.53 -7.98 -10.31
C ALA A 219 5.54 -8.48 -9.25
N SER A 220 4.26 -8.15 -9.37
CA SER A 220 3.22 -8.49 -8.39
C SER A 220 1.85 -8.69 -9.06
N GLY A 221 0.96 -9.40 -8.38
CA GLY A 221 -0.35 -9.77 -8.90
C GLY A 221 -0.27 -10.66 -10.13
N THR A 222 -1.37 -10.81 -10.86
CA THR A 222 -1.46 -11.64 -12.06
C THR A 222 -0.49 -11.23 -13.17
N ALA A 223 -0.15 -9.93 -13.27
CA ALA A 223 0.82 -9.44 -14.25
C ALA A 223 2.24 -10.00 -14.04
N ALA A 224 2.58 -10.53 -12.85
CA ALA A 224 3.85 -11.19 -12.60
C ALA A 224 4.01 -12.51 -13.39
N ALA A 225 2.92 -13.14 -13.81
CA ALA A 225 2.96 -14.35 -14.64
C ALA A 225 3.45 -14.07 -16.07
N LEU A 226 3.22 -12.86 -16.61
CA LEU A 226 3.54 -12.52 -17.99
C LEU A 226 5.03 -12.72 -18.34
N PRO A 227 6.02 -12.22 -17.55
CA PRO A 227 7.42 -12.49 -17.83
C PRO A 227 7.76 -13.98 -17.74
N GLN A 228 7.25 -14.71 -16.76
CA GLN A 228 7.52 -16.13 -16.58
C GLN A 228 7.03 -16.95 -17.76
N THR A 229 5.78 -16.75 -18.19
CA THR A 229 5.17 -17.45 -19.33
C THR A 229 5.94 -17.15 -20.59
N THR A 230 6.21 -15.86 -20.89
CA THR A 230 6.94 -15.45 -22.08
C THR A 230 8.37 -16.03 -22.13
N LEU A 231 9.08 -16.07 -21.00
CA LEU A 231 10.41 -16.67 -20.92
C LEU A 231 10.37 -18.19 -21.22
N ARG A 232 9.37 -18.90 -20.69
CA ARG A 232 9.22 -20.35 -20.96
C ARG A 232 8.85 -20.62 -22.42
N GLU A 233 7.96 -19.84 -23.00
CA GLU A 233 7.62 -19.91 -24.44
C GLU A 233 8.81 -19.63 -25.34
N ARG A 234 9.73 -18.76 -24.92
CA ARG A 234 10.98 -18.44 -25.62
C ARG A 234 12.11 -19.44 -25.35
N GLY A 235 11.82 -20.54 -24.62
CA GLY A 235 12.75 -21.63 -24.42
C GLY A 235 13.72 -21.46 -23.26
N TYR A 236 13.58 -20.47 -22.39
CA TYR A 236 14.41 -20.34 -21.21
C TYR A 236 14.25 -21.56 -20.29
N LYS A 237 15.37 -22.22 -19.92
CA LYS A 237 15.39 -23.46 -19.11
C LYS A 237 15.94 -23.25 -17.70
N GLY A 238 16.56 -22.10 -17.42
CA GLY A 238 17.12 -21.77 -16.10
C GLY A 238 16.06 -21.62 -15.00
N LEU A 239 16.52 -21.31 -13.82
CA LEU A 239 15.64 -21.08 -12.66
C LEU A 239 14.91 -19.75 -12.80
N ILE A 240 13.64 -19.70 -12.39
CA ILE A 240 12.86 -18.45 -12.31
C ILE A 240 12.44 -18.27 -10.85
N TYR A 241 12.68 -17.06 -10.34
CA TYR A 241 12.30 -16.64 -9.01
C TYR A 241 11.29 -15.51 -9.10
N GLN A 242 10.24 -15.63 -8.33
CA GLN A 242 9.21 -14.60 -8.18
C GLN A 242 9.37 -13.90 -6.83
N THR A 243 9.02 -12.62 -6.80
CA THR A 243 8.91 -11.88 -5.54
C THR A 243 7.59 -12.22 -4.84
N HIS A 244 7.49 -11.90 -3.55
CA HIS A 244 6.29 -12.19 -2.74
C HIS A 244 4.98 -11.65 -3.33
N GLY A 245 5.06 -10.57 -4.10
CA GLY A 245 3.87 -9.97 -4.73
C GLY A 245 3.17 -10.86 -5.77
N ALA A 246 3.81 -11.98 -6.19
CA ALA A 246 3.20 -13.00 -7.03
C ALA A 246 2.50 -14.11 -6.22
N ALA A 247 2.64 -14.12 -4.88
CA ALA A 247 2.04 -15.16 -4.04
C ALA A 247 0.54 -14.91 -3.84
N SER A 248 -0.23 -15.12 -4.90
CA SER A 248 -1.70 -15.05 -4.90
C SER A 248 -2.29 -16.30 -5.52
N MET A 249 -3.59 -16.57 -5.23
CA MET A 249 -4.29 -17.71 -5.82
C MET A 249 -4.52 -17.58 -7.32
N ASP A 250 -4.39 -16.36 -7.85
CA ASP A 250 -4.62 -16.04 -9.26
C ASP A 250 -3.33 -16.09 -10.11
N PHE A 251 -2.19 -16.45 -9.48
CA PHE A 251 -0.88 -16.57 -10.14
C PHE A 251 -0.65 -17.99 -10.73
#